data_76934e548e980d436d5fc554c5b6c029
#
_entry.id   76934e548e980d436d5fc554c5b6c029
#
_cell.length_a   1.000
_cell.length_b   1.000
_cell.length_c   1.000
_cell.angle_alpha   90.00
_cell.angle_beta   90.00
_cell.angle_gamma   90.00
#
_symmetry.space_group_name_H-M   'P 1'
#
loop_
_entity.id
_entity.type
_entity.pdbx_description
1 polymer ?
#
loop_
_entity_poly.entity_id
_entity_poly.type
_entity_poly.pdbx_seq_one_letter_code
_entity_poly.pdbx_strand_id
1 'polypeptide(L)'
;RRESQKQTDKMIENKLGSSNFFTKILAWSAGTVIGPVVSFFKKNGFNIAIAILGFVFLFKIGEAFLGRMSVIFYKEIGFTKSDIALYSKGLGWITTIIFTLLGGLFAIRSGIIKAMFLSGILMASTNLLFSLLAWSGKSELLFAIAVIFDDMAAAFATVAFVAFISMLVDRTYTATQYALLALSLIHI
;
A
#
# COMPACT_ATOMS: atom_id res chain seq x y z
N ARG A 1 7.69 -27.20 9.67
CA ARG A 1 7.11 -26.22 8.73
C ARG A 1 7.11 -26.71 7.28
N ARG A 2 8.18 -27.30 6.76
CA ARG A 2 8.21 -27.97 5.44
C ARG A 2 7.39 -29.27 5.41
N GLU A 3 7.22 -29.92 6.56
CA GLU A 3 6.47 -31.17 6.65
C GLU A 3 4.96 -30.98 6.58
N SER A 4 4.40 -29.91 7.15
CA SER A 4 2.97 -29.63 7.03
C SER A 4 2.55 -29.26 5.60
N GLN A 5 3.38 -28.53 4.87
CA GLN A 5 3.16 -28.30 3.45
C GLN A 5 3.25 -29.59 2.64
N LYS A 6 4.28 -30.41 2.89
CA LYS A 6 4.41 -31.73 2.23
C LYS A 6 3.27 -32.70 2.56
N GLN A 7 2.71 -32.64 3.77
CA GLN A 7 1.53 -33.43 4.12
C GLN A 7 0.27 -32.94 3.42
N THR A 8 0.09 -31.63 3.29
CA THR A 8 -1.04 -31.04 2.55
C THR A 8 -0.94 -31.36 1.07
N ASP A 9 0.24 -31.22 0.49
CA ASP A 9 0.51 -31.56 -0.92
C ASP A 9 0.28 -33.07 -1.18
N LYS A 10 0.74 -33.95 -0.30
CA LYS A 10 0.49 -35.41 -0.39
C LYS A 10 -0.98 -35.80 -0.19
N MET A 11 -1.72 -35.10 0.69
CA MET A 11 -3.17 -35.35 0.86
C MET A 11 -3.98 -34.90 -0.36
N ILE A 12 -3.56 -33.82 -1.00
CA ILE A 12 -4.16 -33.31 -2.25
C ILE A 12 -3.82 -34.28 -3.39
N GLU A 13 -2.60 -34.76 -3.48
CA GLU A 13 -2.13 -35.71 -4.48
C GLU A 13 -2.82 -37.08 -4.39
N ASN A 14 -3.06 -37.59 -3.16
CA ASN A 14 -3.78 -38.81 -2.91
C ASN A 14 -5.30 -38.73 -3.14
N LYS A 15 -5.93 -37.58 -2.98
CA LYS A 15 -7.37 -37.36 -3.24
C LYS A 15 -7.70 -37.13 -4.70
N LEU A 16 -6.73 -36.73 -5.53
CA LEU A 16 -6.92 -36.34 -6.92
C LEU A 16 -6.41 -37.39 -7.92
N GLY A 17 -6.31 -38.66 -7.54
CA GLY A 17 -5.82 -39.79 -8.33
C GLY A 17 -6.11 -39.71 -9.83
N SER A 18 -5.36 -38.93 -10.54
CA SER A 18 -5.05 -38.94 -11.96
C SER A 18 -4.21 -37.70 -12.33
N SER A 19 -3.06 -37.92 -12.88
CA SER A 19 -2.03 -36.90 -13.17
C SER A 19 -2.32 -36.06 -14.40
N ASN A 20 -3.46 -35.43 -14.49
CA ASN A 20 -3.76 -34.47 -15.54
C ASN A 20 -3.16 -33.10 -15.18
N PHE A 21 -2.54 -32.42 -16.17
CA PHE A 21 -2.00 -31.06 -16.03
C PHE A 21 -2.98 -30.09 -15.35
N PHE A 22 -4.27 -30.22 -15.65
CA PHE A 22 -5.34 -29.43 -15.03
C PHE A 22 -5.48 -29.65 -13.52
N THR A 23 -5.34 -30.87 -13.05
CA THR A 23 -5.43 -31.19 -11.60
C THR A 23 -4.22 -30.68 -10.84
N LYS A 24 -3.04 -30.64 -11.48
CA LYS A 24 -1.84 -30.01 -10.87
C LYS A 24 -1.97 -28.51 -10.77
N ILE A 25 -2.53 -27.83 -11.79
CA ILE A 25 -2.82 -26.38 -11.72
C ILE A 25 -3.86 -26.08 -10.65
N LEU A 26 -4.95 -26.85 -10.58
CA LEU A 26 -5.98 -26.68 -9.56
C LEU A 26 -5.44 -26.92 -8.15
N ALA A 27 -4.64 -27.96 -7.93
CA ALA A 27 -4.03 -28.24 -6.62
C ALA A 27 -3.02 -27.14 -6.23
N TRP A 28 -2.22 -26.66 -7.17
CA TRP A 28 -1.29 -25.57 -6.96
C TRP A 28 -2.02 -24.26 -6.64
N SER A 29 -3.06 -23.92 -7.41
CA SER A 29 -3.86 -22.70 -7.17
C SER A 29 -4.63 -22.78 -5.85
N ALA A 30 -5.15 -23.95 -5.49
CA ALA A 30 -5.83 -24.15 -4.21
C ALA A 30 -4.87 -23.95 -3.03
N GLY A 31 -3.66 -24.50 -3.09
CA GLY A 31 -2.66 -24.32 -2.03
C GLY A 31 -2.06 -22.90 -1.99
N THR A 32 -1.84 -22.31 -3.15
CA THR A 32 -1.11 -21.02 -3.27
C THR A 32 -2.01 -19.80 -3.12
N VAL A 33 -3.27 -19.86 -3.53
CA VAL A 33 -4.20 -18.73 -3.52
C VAL A 33 -5.34 -18.94 -2.54
N ILE A 34 -6.09 -20.04 -2.65
CA ILE A 34 -7.28 -20.28 -1.84
C ILE A 34 -6.92 -20.50 -0.35
N GLY A 35 -5.88 -21.27 -0.08
CA GLY A 35 -5.40 -21.51 1.28
C GLY A 35 -5.10 -20.23 2.06
N PRO A 36 -4.25 -19.33 1.56
CA PRO A 36 -3.96 -18.03 2.17
C PRO A 36 -5.21 -17.15 2.38
N VAL A 37 -6.12 -17.10 1.40
CA VAL A 37 -7.37 -16.34 1.50
C VAL A 37 -8.26 -16.88 2.61
N VAL A 38 -8.50 -18.21 2.61
CA VAL A 38 -9.30 -18.87 3.65
C VAL A 38 -8.68 -18.69 5.04
N SER A 39 -7.34 -18.79 5.15
CA SER A 39 -6.63 -18.57 6.41
C SER A 39 -6.82 -17.13 6.91
N PHE A 40 -6.76 -16.14 6.04
CA PHE A 40 -6.99 -14.73 6.38
C PHE A 40 -8.40 -14.49 6.94
N PHE A 41 -9.43 -15.04 6.28
CA PHE A 41 -10.82 -14.94 6.75
C PHE A 41 -11.08 -15.72 8.03
N LYS A 42 -10.48 -16.91 8.20
CA LYS A 42 -10.58 -17.68 9.44
C LYS A 42 -9.92 -16.99 10.63
N LYS A 43 -8.75 -16.38 10.42
CA LYS A 43 -8.00 -15.69 11.48
C LYS A 43 -8.72 -14.43 11.98
N ASN A 44 -9.28 -13.65 11.09
CA ASN A 44 -9.85 -12.33 11.42
C ASN A 44 -11.38 -12.35 11.59
N GLY A 45 -12.06 -13.39 11.16
CA GLY A 45 -13.51 -13.41 11.01
C GLY A 45 -13.98 -12.65 9.77
N PHE A 46 -15.14 -13.01 9.22
CA PHE A 46 -15.60 -12.49 7.94
C PHE A 46 -15.79 -10.96 7.93
N ASN A 47 -16.46 -10.41 8.95
CA ASN A 47 -16.77 -8.97 9.00
C ASN A 47 -15.50 -8.12 9.14
N ILE A 48 -14.57 -8.53 10.00
CA ILE A 48 -13.30 -7.81 10.20
C ILE A 48 -12.41 -7.95 8.97
N ALA A 49 -12.36 -9.14 8.36
CA ALA A 49 -11.58 -9.36 7.13
C ALA A 49 -12.05 -8.45 5.99
N ILE A 50 -13.36 -8.32 5.78
CA ILE A 50 -13.93 -7.40 4.77
C ILE A 50 -13.63 -5.94 5.13
N ALA A 51 -13.75 -5.56 6.40
CA ALA A 51 -13.41 -4.20 6.83
C ALA A 51 -11.92 -3.87 6.59
N ILE A 52 -11.01 -4.80 6.86
CA ILE A 52 -9.57 -4.66 6.58
C ILE A 52 -9.32 -4.51 5.08
N LEU A 53 -9.90 -5.38 4.25
CA LEU A 53 -9.74 -5.30 2.79
C LEU A 53 -10.32 -3.99 2.24
N GLY A 54 -11.48 -3.57 2.71
CA GLY A 54 -12.08 -2.28 2.35
C GLY A 54 -11.20 -1.10 2.74
N PHE A 55 -10.63 -1.13 3.94
CA PHE A 55 -9.70 -0.11 4.41
C PHE A 55 -8.43 -0.06 3.55
N VAL A 56 -7.81 -1.20 3.28
CA VAL A 56 -6.62 -1.31 2.42
C VAL A 56 -6.91 -0.76 1.03
N PHE A 57 -8.05 -1.12 0.45
CA PHE A 57 -8.48 -0.65 -0.86
C PHE A 57 -8.71 0.87 -0.89
N LEU A 58 -9.51 1.40 0.05
CA LEU A 58 -9.82 2.83 0.12
C LEU A 58 -8.57 3.69 0.37
N PHE A 59 -7.68 3.21 1.24
CA PHE A 59 -6.44 3.91 1.52
C PHE A 59 -5.57 4.05 0.27
N LYS A 60 -5.44 2.96 -0.49
CA LYS A 60 -4.59 2.95 -1.69
C LYS A 60 -5.21 3.63 -2.89
N ILE A 61 -6.52 3.54 -3.10
CA ILE A 61 -7.17 4.23 -4.22
C ILE A 61 -7.01 5.75 -4.11
N GLY A 62 -7.09 6.29 -2.87
CA GLY A 62 -6.85 7.70 -2.62
C GLY A 62 -5.43 8.13 -2.99
N GLU A 63 -4.42 7.38 -2.55
CA GLU A 63 -3.01 7.65 -2.87
C GLU A 63 -2.73 7.55 -4.37
N ALA A 64 -3.22 6.50 -5.04
CA ALA A 64 -3.00 6.29 -6.46
C ALA A 64 -3.67 7.37 -7.33
N PHE A 65 -4.88 7.79 -6.95
CA PHE A 65 -5.61 8.83 -7.65
C PHE A 65 -4.87 10.17 -7.58
N LEU A 66 -4.47 10.58 -6.39
CA LEU A 66 -3.70 11.80 -6.17
C LEU A 66 -2.37 11.79 -6.95
N GLY A 67 -1.64 10.70 -6.90
CA GLY A 67 -0.37 10.57 -7.61
C GLY A 67 -0.47 10.73 -9.13
N ARG A 68 -1.58 10.32 -9.72
CA ARG A 68 -1.82 10.50 -11.17
C ARG A 68 -2.36 11.88 -11.52
N MET A 69 -3.22 12.44 -10.69
CA MET A 69 -3.85 13.74 -10.93
C MET A 69 -2.93 14.93 -10.64
N SER A 70 -1.95 14.77 -9.75
CA SER A 70 -1.06 15.85 -9.33
C SER A 70 -0.31 16.52 -10.50
N VAL A 71 0.22 15.73 -11.45
CA VAL A 71 0.96 16.29 -12.61
C VAL A 71 0.06 17.08 -13.54
N ILE A 72 -1.20 16.66 -13.73
CA ILE A 72 -2.19 17.38 -14.54
C ILE A 72 -2.52 18.70 -13.84
N PHE A 73 -2.81 18.65 -12.55
CA PHE A 73 -3.10 19.81 -11.70
C PHE A 73 -2.00 20.85 -11.72
N TYR A 74 -0.72 20.44 -11.59
CA TYR A 74 0.42 21.38 -11.64
C TYR A 74 0.50 22.11 -12.97
N LYS A 75 0.23 21.43 -14.09
CA LYS A 75 0.20 22.04 -15.42
C LYS A 75 -0.95 23.03 -15.59
N GLU A 76 -2.11 22.72 -15.06
CA GLU A 76 -3.30 23.60 -15.11
C GLU A 76 -3.06 24.90 -14.33
N ILE A 77 -2.33 24.86 -13.21
CA ILE A 77 -1.93 26.07 -12.47
C ILE A 77 -0.88 26.90 -13.23
N GLY A 78 -0.23 26.32 -14.24
CA GLY A 78 0.75 27.00 -15.09
C GLY A 78 2.21 26.73 -14.73
N PHE A 79 2.51 25.65 -14.00
CA PHE A 79 3.88 25.18 -13.78
C PHE A 79 4.43 24.50 -15.04
N THR A 80 5.68 24.82 -15.37
CA THR A 80 6.37 24.19 -16.50
C THR A 80 6.83 22.77 -16.13
N LYS A 81 7.15 21.97 -17.15
CA LYS A 81 7.73 20.65 -16.92
C LYS A 81 9.05 20.72 -16.11
N SER A 82 9.82 21.79 -16.29
CA SER A 82 11.06 22.03 -15.56
C SER A 82 10.79 22.31 -14.08
N ASP A 83 9.80 23.16 -13.77
CA ASP A 83 9.39 23.46 -12.39
C ASP A 83 8.94 22.18 -11.69
N ILE A 84 8.08 21.40 -12.35
CA ILE A 84 7.57 20.12 -11.80
C ILE A 84 8.74 19.15 -11.57
N ALA A 85 9.69 19.05 -12.50
CA ALA A 85 10.85 18.19 -12.34
C ALA A 85 11.75 18.62 -11.17
N LEU A 86 11.97 19.92 -11.01
CA LEU A 86 12.79 20.46 -9.92
C LEU A 86 12.14 20.23 -8.54
N TYR A 87 10.90 20.68 -8.39
CA TYR A 87 10.21 20.65 -7.09
C TYR A 87 9.68 19.25 -6.75
N SER A 88 8.97 18.58 -7.67
CA SER A 88 8.34 17.30 -7.39
C SER A 88 9.32 16.11 -7.48
N LYS A 89 10.37 16.20 -8.32
CA LYS A 89 11.32 15.09 -8.42
C LYS A 89 12.63 15.38 -7.68
N GLY A 90 13.19 16.60 -7.82
CA GLY A 90 14.44 16.96 -7.17
C GLY A 90 14.33 17.02 -5.66
N LEU A 91 13.43 17.86 -5.13
CA LEU A 91 13.19 17.94 -3.68
C LEU A 91 12.53 16.67 -3.15
N GLY A 92 11.58 16.09 -3.89
CA GLY A 92 10.84 14.89 -3.49
C GLY A 92 11.73 13.70 -3.14
N TRP A 93 12.84 13.50 -3.82
CA TRP A 93 13.79 12.43 -3.49
C TRP A 93 14.38 12.56 -2.09
N ILE A 94 14.82 13.76 -1.74
CA ILE A 94 15.46 14.04 -0.45
C ILE A 94 14.41 13.92 0.67
N THR A 95 13.26 14.53 0.49
CA THR A 95 12.16 14.50 1.46
C THR A 95 11.65 13.08 1.68
N THR A 96 11.44 12.29 0.63
CA THR A 96 10.99 10.90 0.74
C THR A 96 11.97 10.05 1.54
N ILE A 97 13.28 10.15 1.31
CA ILE A 97 14.27 9.38 2.07
C ILE A 97 14.22 9.76 3.55
N ILE A 98 14.28 11.05 3.87
CA ILE A 98 14.28 11.53 5.26
C ILE A 98 13.00 11.10 5.97
N PHE A 99 11.84 11.36 5.37
CA PHE A 99 10.56 11.08 6.01
C PHE A 99 10.18 9.60 6.03
N THR A 100 10.71 8.78 5.13
CA THR A 100 10.58 7.32 5.24
C THR A 100 11.30 6.80 6.48
N LEU A 101 12.51 7.28 6.78
CA LEU A 101 13.24 6.91 7.98
C LEU A 101 12.54 7.41 9.25
N LEU A 102 12.08 8.67 9.25
CA LEU A 102 11.34 9.24 10.38
C LEU A 102 10.00 8.54 10.59
N GLY A 103 9.28 8.21 9.51
CA GLY A 103 8.02 7.46 9.55
C GLY A 103 8.21 6.06 10.12
N GLY A 104 9.28 5.37 9.71
CA GLY A 104 9.65 4.07 10.29
C GLY A 104 9.94 4.15 11.78
N LEU A 105 10.74 5.11 12.19
CA LEU A 105 11.05 5.34 13.61
C LEU A 105 9.79 5.69 14.42
N PHE A 106 8.91 6.51 13.87
CA PHE A 106 7.64 6.86 14.49
C PHE A 106 6.72 5.63 14.62
N ALA A 107 6.60 4.81 13.56
CA ALA A 107 5.80 3.59 13.59
C ALA A 107 6.28 2.57 14.64
N ILE A 108 7.61 2.46 14.82
CA ILE A 108 8.19 1.59 15.84
C ILE A 108 7.90 2.12 17.25
N ARG A 109 8.03 3.42 17.48
CA ARG A 109 7.86 4.02 18.82
C ARG A 109 6.39 4.18 19.23
N SER A 110 5.54 4.61 18.31
CA SER A 110 4.14 4.96 18.60
C SER A 110 3.16 3.83 18.34
N GLY A 111 3.59 2.80 17.61
CA GLY A 111 2.78 1.69 17.15
C GLY A 111 2.15 1.94 15.77
N ILE A 112 1.98 0.84 15.04
CA ILE A 112 1.58 0.83 13.62
C ILE A 112 0.21 1.48 13.39
N ILE A 113 -0.77 1.21 14.27
CA ILE A 113 -2.13 1.75 14.11
C ILE A 113 -2.15 3.27 14.27
N LYS A 114 -1.40 3.81 15.25
CA LYS A 114 -1.27 5.25 15.43
C LYS A 114 -0.54 5.91 14.25
N ALA A 115 0.50 5.24 13.73
CA ALA A 115 1.22 5.71 12.56
C ALA A 115 0.31 5.77 11.33
N MET A 116 -0.54 4.75 11.11
CA MET A 116 -1.51 4.76 10.02
C MET A 116 -2.55 5.88 10.16
N PHE A 117 -3.08 6.07 11.36
CA PHE A 117 -4.08 7.13 11.61
C PHE A 117 -3.47 8.51 11.37
N LEU A 118 -2.27 8.75 11.89
CA LEU A 118 -1.56 10.02 11.68
C LEU A 118 -1.24 10.26 10.22
N SER A 119 -0.76 9.25 9.50
CA SER A 119 -0.47 9.37 8.07
C SER A 119 -1.73 9.69 7.24
N GLY A 120 -2.87 9.10 7.59
CA GLY A 120 -4.15 9.42 6.95
C GLY A 120 -4.57 10.89 7.18
N ILE A 121 -4.40 11.42 8.41
CA ILE A 121 -4.65 12.82 8.70
C ILE A 121 -3.69 13.74 7.93
N LEU A 122 -2.40 13.39 7.88
CA LEU A 122 -1.41 14.16 7.13
C LEU A 122 -1.76 14.19 5.63
N MET A 123 -2.12 13.06 5.03
CA MET A 123 -2.54 13.01 3.62
C MET A 123 -3.80 13.85 3.37
N ALA A 124 -4.78 13.83 4.27
CA ALA A 124 -5.96 14.69 4.14
C ALA A 124 -5.59 16.17 4.25
N SER A 125 -4.64 16.52 5.12
CA SER A 125 -4.18 17.89 5.33
C SER A 125 -3.39 18.43 4.15
N THR A 126 -2.59 17.60 3.45
CA THR A 126 -1.84 18.03 2.26
C THR A 126 -2.76 18.39 1.11
N ASN A 127 -3.93 17.74 0.99
CA ASN A 127 -4.94 18.14 0.01
C ASN A 127 -5.45 19.57 0.19
N LEU A 128 -5.47 20.07 1.43
CA LEU A 128 -5.82 21.48 1.70
C LEU A 128 -4.73 22.43 1.20
N LEU A 129 -3.46 22.04 1.25
CA LEU A 129 -2.36 22.83 0.67
C LEU A 129 -2.48 22.90 -0.84
N PHE A 130 -2.82 21.81 -1.52
CA PHE A 130 -3.08 21.84 -2.96
C PHE A 130 -4.33 22.66 -3.31
N SER A 131 -5.36 22.64 -2.50
CA SER A 131 -6.52 23.52 -2.68
C SER A 131 -6.17 24.99 -2.51
N LEU A 132 -5.31 25.30 -1.54
CA LEU A 132 -4.77 26.66 -1.35
C LEU A 132 -3.91 27.10 -2.54
N LEU A 133 -3.09 26.20 -3.07
CA LEU A 133 -2.29 26.45 -4.27
C LEU A 133 -3.19 26.72 -5.50
N ALA A 134 -4.29 25.97 -5.65
CA ALA A 134 -5.27 26.22 -6.71
C ALA A 134 -5.90 27.60 -6.62
N TRP A 135 -6.20 28.05 -5.41
CA TRP A 135 -6.81 29.37 -5.17
C TRP A 135 -5.82 30.53 -5.34
N SER A 136 -4.58 30.34 -4.87
CA SER A 136 -3.53 31.38 -4.94
C SER A 136 -2.93 31.55 -6.34
N GLY A 137 -3.12 30.57 -7.22
CA GLY A 137 -2.47 30.54 -8.53
C GLY A 137 -0.99 30.12 -8.44
N LYS A 138 -0.22 30.42 -9.49
CA LYS A 138 1.19 29.99 -9.58
C LYS A 138 2.05 30.69 -8.51
N SER A 139 2.39 29.94 -7.47
CA SER A 139 3.33 30.34 -6.41
C SER A 139 4.36 29.23 -6.20
N GLU A 140 5.62 29.49 -6.55
CA GLU A 140 6.70 28.50 -6.43
C GLU A 140 6.96 28.10 -4.97
N LEU A 141 6.90 29.05 -4.04
CA LEU A 141 7.08 28.79 -2.62
C LEU A 141 5.97 27.87 -2.07
N LEU A 142 4.71 28.19 -2.40
CA LEU A 142 3.58 27.39 -1.95
C LEU A 142 3.58 26.00 -2.57
N PHE A 143 4.01 25.90 -3.83
CA PHE A 143 4.18 24.63 -4.53
C PHE A 143 5.26 23.76 -3.86
N ALA A 144 6.44 24.34 -3.57
CA ALA A 144 7.51 23.65 -2.86
C ALA A 144 7.05 23.13 -1.48
N ILE A 145 6.35 23.96 -0.70
CA ILE A 145 5.80 23.60 0.60
C ILE A 145 4.78 22.45 0.44
N ALA A 146 3.83 22.57 -0.49
CA ALA A 146 2.82 21.55 -0.71
C ALA A 146 3.43 20.19 -1.09
N VAL A 147 4.44 20.20 -1.99
CA VAL A 147 5.15 18.97 -2.40
C VAL A 147 5.91 18.34 -1.22
N ILE A 148 6.65 19.13 -0.44
CA ILE A 148 7.40 18.62 0.72
C ILE A 148 6.45 17.96 1.74
N PHE A 149 5.33 18.58 2.06
CA PHE A 149 4.36 18.03 2.99
C PHE A 149 3.64 16.81 2.43
N ASP A 150 3.36 16.79 1.12
CA ASP A 150 2.77 15.63 0.45
C ASP A 150 3.71 14.42 0.44
N ASP A 151 4.97 14.62 0.07
CA ASP A 151 6.01 13.59 0.13
C ASP A 151 6.22 13.05 1.55
N MET A 152 6.18 13.93 2.55
CA MET A 152 6.23 13.55 3.96
C MET A 152 5.04 12.65 4.32
N ALA A 153 3.83 13.07 3.99
CA ALA A 153 2.61 12.30 4.28
C ALA A 153 2.61 10.96 3.56
N ALA A 154 3.00 10.94 2.28
CA ALA A 154 3.10 9.72 1.47
C ALA A 154 4.16 8.75 2.00
N ALA A 155 5.33 9.26 2.43
CA ALA A 155 6.39 8.45 3.02
C ALA A 155 5.94 7.80 4.33
N PHE A 156 5.33 8.56 5.24
CA PHE A 156 4.75 8.04 6.48
C PHE A 156 3.66 7.00 6.21
N ALA A 157 2.75 7.30 5.27
CA ALA A 157 1.66 6.44 4.88
C ALA A 157 2.17 5.10 4.33
N THR A 158 3.15 5.14 3.43
CA THR A 158 3.73 3.93 2.81
C THR A 158 4.37 3.03 3.85
N VAL A 159 5.19 3.59 4.76
CA VAL A 159 5.85 2.80 5.82
C VAL A 159 4.84 2.21 6.80
N ALA A 160 3.88 3.00 7.26
CA ALA A 160 2.84 2.53 8.17
C ALA A 160 1.97 1.45 7.51
N PHE A 161 1.66 1.60 6.22
CA PHE A 161 0.86 0.66 5.47
C PHE A 161 1.58 -0.68 5.23
N VAL A 162 2.85 -0.65 4.85
CA VAL A 162 3.69 -1.85 4.70
C VAL A 162 3.80 -2.59 6.04
N ALA A 163 4.03 -1.88 7.13
CA ALA A 163 4.08 -2.45 8.47
C ALA A 163 2.73 -3.05 8.89
N PHE A 164 1.61 -2.39 8.56
CA PHE A 164 0.26 -2.86 8.83
C PHE A 164 -0.05 -4.17 8.07
N ILE A 165 0.22 -4.22 6.76
CA ILE A 165 0.06 -5.45 5.98
C ILE A 165 0.92 -6.58 6.56
N SER A 166 2.17 -6.29 6.92
CA SER A 166 3.07 -7.28 7.51
C SER A 166 2.56 -7.86 8.83
N MET A 167 1.81 -7.07 9.60
CA MET A 167 1.17 -7.51 10.85
C MET A 167 -0.07 -8.42 10.59
N LEU A 168 -0.79 -8.17 9.49
CA LEU A 168 -1.99 -8.94 9.14
C LEU A 168 -1.67 -10.33 8.59
N VAL A 169 -0.54 -10.46 7.92
CA VAL A 169 -0.15 -11.67 7.20
C VAL A 169 0.15 -12.82 8.17
N ASP A 170 -0.31 -14.02 7.82
CA ASP A 170 0.01 -15.25 8.57
C ASP A 170 1.44 -15.69 8.25
N ARG A 171 2.18 -16.07 9.29
CA ARG A 171 3.57 -16.56 9.15
C ARG A 171 3.69 -17.80 8.27
N THR A 172 2.63 -18.57 8.11
CA THR A 172 2.59 -19.79 7.29
C THR A 172 2.52 -19.46 5.79
N TYR A 173 1.82 -18.39 5.44
CA TYR A 173 1.56 -17.98 4.04
C TYR A 173 2.08 -16.58 3.73
N THR A 174 3.15 -16.14 4.42
CA THR A 174 3.64 -14.76 4.39
C THR A 174 3.80 -14.20 2.97
N ALA A 175 4.51 -14.93 2.10
CA ALA A 175 4.80 -14.45 0.75
C ALA A 175 3.52 -14.28 -0.09
N THR A 176 2.61 -15.27 -0.03
CA THR A 176 1.40 -15.25 -0.86
C THR A 176 0.37 -14.24 -0.36
N GLN A 177 0.13 -14.17 0.96
CA GLN A 177 -0.80 -13.20 1.52
C GLN A 177 -0.28 -11.77 1.33
N TYR A 178 1.01 -11.54 1.52
CA TYR A 178 1.62 -10.24 1.25
C TYR A 178 1.49 -9.87 -0.23
N ALA A 179 1.77 -10.80 -1.13
CA ALA A 179 1.61 -10.58 -2.56
C ALA A 179 0.15 -10.28 -2.94
N LEU A 180 -0.82 -11.03 -2.42
CA LEU A 180 -2.24 -10.79 -2.70
C LEU A 180 -2.70 -9.42 -2.18
N LEU A 181 -2.31 -9.04 -0.97
CA LEU A 181 -2.62 -7.73 -0.42
C LEU A 181 -1.89 -6.60 -1.16
N ALA A 182 -0.64 -6.83 -1.60
CA ALA A 182 0.13 -5.86 -2.37
C ALA A 182 -0.31 -5.78 -3.84
N LEU A 183 -0.64 -6.90 -4.49
CA LEU A 183 -1.09 -6.93 -5.88
C LEU A 183 -2.43 -6.22 -6.09
N SER A 184 -3.33 -6.26 -5.10
CA SER A 184 -4.54 -5.43 -5.14
C SER A 184 -4.23 -3.93 -5.25
N LEU A 185 -2.98 -3.53 -4.98
CA LEU A 185 -2.48 -2.16 -4.98
C LEU A 185 -1.81 -1.75 -6.30
N ILE A 186 -1.31 -2.72 -7.07
CA ILE A 186 -0.56 -2.45 -8.32
C ILE A 186 -1.53 -2.25 -9.50
N HIS A 187 -2.72 -2.83 -9.42
CA HIS A 187 -3.73 -2.76 -10.49
C HIS A 187 -4.66 -1.54 -10.41
N ILE A 188 -4.49 -0.65 -9.44
CA ILE A 188 -5.17 0.63 -9.32
C ILE A 188 -4.28 1.76 -9.84
#